data_4b1d0788ff3204ef8bda50b482f8b951
#
_entry.id   4b1d0788ff3204ef8bda50b482f8b951
#
_cell.length_a   1.000
_cell.length_b   1.000
_cell.length_c   1.000
_cell.angle_alpha   90.00
_cell.angle_beta   90.00
_cell.angle_gamma   90.00
#
_symmetry.space_group_name_H-M   'P 1'
#
loop_
_entity.id
_entity.type
_entity.pdbx_description
1 polymer ?
#
loop_
_entity_poly.entity_id
_entity_poly.type
_entity_poly.pdbx_seq_one_letter_code
_entity_poly.pdbx_strand_id
1 'polypeptide(L)'
;NGETHLVCLCDGGEGGDGETRKKELLRVKEFFGLEGMCVVETDDLRDGMDREWPAKTVMAVLDAYTEGAPATFDYVVTFDAGGVSGHANHVGTHRGARQWIEERKNSVVKASDAGKCPQVWVLETTNIARKFSGAVDWFASYVECLMDSRRVFVPSPSPLEVLRAVRLHKSQFVWYRKLFVAFSRYTYMNTLRRID
;
A
#
# COMPACT_ATOMS: atom_id res chain seq x y z
N ASN A 1 10.02 -17.88 5.33
CA ASN A 1 8.98 -17.22 4.51
C ASN A 1 7.97 -16.65 5.48
N GLY A 2 7.75 -15.34 5.43
CA GLY A 2 6.72 -14.68 6.25
C GLY A 2 5.38 -14.71 5.52
N GLU A 3 4.29 -14.67 6.27
CA GLU A 3 2.94 -14.53 5.73
C GLU A 3 2.71 -13.09 5.26
N THR A 4 2.06 -12.93 4.10
CA THR A 4 1.74 -11.62 3.53
C THR A 4 0.24 -11.47 3.37
N HIS A 5 -0.30 -10.42 3.94
CA HIS A 5 -1.72 -10.10 3.92
C HIS A 5 -2.00 -8.79 3.20
N LEU A 6 -3.13 -8.69 2.51
CA LEU A 6 -3.57 -7.51 1.80
C LEU A 6 -4.89 -7.00 2.38
N VAL A 7 -4.90 -5.76 2.84
CA VAL A 7 -6.11 -5.07 3.28
C VAL A 7 -6.42 -3.94 2.32
N CYS A 8 -7.49 -4.10 1.55
CA CYS A 8 -8.03 -3.06 0.67
C CYS A 8 -9.14 -2.32 1.41
N LEU A 9 -8.98 -1.03 1.63
CA LEU A 9 -9.91 -0.21 2.40
C LEU A 9 -11.19 0.19 1.62
N CYS A 10 -11.24 -0.10 0.32
CA CYS A 10 -12.44 -0.01 -0.51
C CYS A 10 -12.35 -1.02 -1.67
N ASP A 11 -13.46 -1.25 -2.33
CA ASP A 11 -13.54 -2.10 -3.53
C ASP A 11 -13.10 -1.38 -4.83
N GLY A 12 -12.83 -0.07 -4.75
CA GLY A 12 -12.47 0.77 -5.91
C GLY A 12 -13.65 1.02 -6.86
N GLY A 13 -14.87 0.87 -6.40
CA GLY A 13 -16.09 0.81 -7.20
C GLY A 13 -16.79 2.13 -7.49
N GLU A 14 -16.13 3.29 -7.48
CA GLU A 14 -16.76 4.59 -7.80
C GLU A 14 -17.52 4.55 -9.14
N GLY A 15 -17.06 3.76 -10.11
CA GLY A 15 -17.69 3.55 -11.41
C GLY A 15 -18.69 2.37 -11.47
N GLY A 16 -19.10 1.78 -10.34
CA GLY A 16 -20.05 0.64 -10.31
C GLY A 16 -19.43 -0.74 -10.58
N ASP A 17 -18.12 -0.88 -10.62
CA ASP A 17 -17.39 -2.08 -11.05
C ASP A 17 -16.72 -2.85 -9.88
N GLY A 18 -17.14 -2.57 -8.63
CA GLY A 18 -16.53 -3.12 -7.41
C GLY A 18 -16.46 -4.64 -7.40
N GLU A 19 -17.53 -5.33 -7.75
CA GLU A 19 -17.58 -6.79 -7.80
C GLU A 19 -16.59 -7.39 -8.81
N THR A 20 -16.45 -6.76 -9.98
CA THR A 20 -15.45 -7.19 -10.97
C THR A 20 -14.03 -6.98 -10.43
N ARG A 21 -13.77 -5.85 -9.79
CA ARG A 21 -12.47 -5.53 -9.20
C ARG A 21 -12.09 -6.47 -8.06
N LYS A 22 -13.03 -6.87 -7.20
CA LYS A 22 -12.80 -7.89 -6.17
C LYS A 22 -12.39 -9.24 -6.77
N LYS A 23 -13.07 -9.70 -7.82
CA LYS A 23 -12.71 -10.94 -8.53
C LYS A 23 -11.33 -10.85 -9.19
N GLU A 24 -10.97 -9.71 -9.72
CA GLU A 24 -9.64 -9.47 -10.27
C GLU A 24 -8.57 -9.46 -9.18
N LEU A 25 -8.86 -8.86 -8.04
CA LEU A 25 -7.96 -8.83 -6.88
C LEU A 25 -7.71 -10.22 -6.29
N LEU A 26 -8.72 -11.10 -6.27
CA LEU A 26 -8.55 -12.52 -5.88
C LEU A 26 -7.51 -13.23 -6.75
N ARG A 27 -7.51 -12.99 -8.07
CA ARG A 27 -6.49 -13.54 -8.98
C ARG A 27 -5.10 -12.99 -8.67
N VAL A 28 -5.00 -11.73 -8.25
CA VAL A 28 -3.73 -11.13 -7.82
C VAL A 28 -3.24 -11.74 -6.52
N LYS A 29 -4.15 -11.99 -5.57
CA LYS A 29 -3.86 -12.72 -4.35
C LYS A 29 -3.24 -14.10 -4.66
N GLU A 30 -3.88 -14.87 -5.54
CA GLU A 30 -3.38 -16.18 -5.98
C GLU A 30 -2.04 -16.09 -6.70
N PHE A 31 -1.88 -15.10 -7.59
CA PHE A 31 -0.66 -14.88 -8.35
C PHE A 31 0.56 -14.61 -7.47
N PHE A 32 0.39 -13.85 -6.39
CA PHE A 32 1.47 -13.54 -5.44
C PHE A 32 1.55 -14.51 -4.26
N GLY A 33 0.61 -15.44 -4.13
CA GLY A 33 0.56 -16.38 -3.00
C GLY A 33 0.32 -15.69 -1.67
N LEU A 34 -0.55 -14.67 -1.64
CA LEU A 34 -0.87 -13.97 -0.39
C LEU A 34 -1.75 -14.86 0.50
N GLU A 35 -1.41 -14.96 1.78
CA GLU A 35 -2.13 -15.80 2.75
C GLU A 35 -3.49 -15.20 3.11
N GLY A 36 -3.53 -13.89 3.38
CA GLY A 36 -4.75 -13.18 3.76
C GLY A 36 -5.13 -12.05 2.80
N MET A 37 -6.44 -11.83 2.66
CA MET A 37 -6.97 -10.67 1.93
C MET A 37 -8.29 -10.24 2.52
N CYS A 38 -8.46 -8.93 2.71
CA CYS A 38 -9.70 -8.30 3.10
C CYS A 38 -10.00 -7.14 2.14
N VAL A 39 -11.26 -7.02 1.72
CA VAL A 39 -11.77 -5.85 1.01
C VAL A 39 -12.89 -5.26 1.85
N VAL A 40 -12.72 -4.01 2.28
CA VAL A 40 -13.67 -3.32 3.14
C VAL A 40 -14.74 -2.66 2.30
N GLU A 41 -15.99 -2.80 2.75
CA GLU A 41 -17.16 -2.17 2.15
C GLU A 41 -17.88 -1.38 3.24
N THR A 42 -17.64 -0.09 3.28
CA THR A 42 -18.33 0.83 4.18
C THR A 42 -18.54 2.17 3.52
N ASP A 43 -19.61 2.84 3.89
CA ASP A 43 -19.96 4.17 3.35
C ASP A 43 -18.88 5.22 3.64
N ASP A 44 -18.19 5.11 4.75
CA ASP A 44 -17.12 6.02 5.15
C ASP A 44 -15.86 5.92 4.28
N LEU A 45 -15.61 4.74 3.68
CA LEU A 45 -14.41 4.46 2.90
C LEU A 45 -14.73 4.21 1.41
N ARG A 46 -15.71 4.94 0.86
CA ARG A 46 -16.01 4.86 -0.57
C ARG A 46 -14.88 5.41 -1.42
N ASP A 47 -14.64 4.76 -2.55
CA ASP A 47 -13.69 5.23 -3.57
C ASP A 47 -14.08 6.63 -4.08
N GLY A 48 -13.08 7.46 -4.37
CA GLY A 48 -13.30 8.79 -4.96
C GLY A 48 -12.12 9.73 -4.78
N MET A 49 -11.87 10.54 -5.81
CA MET A 49 -10.74 11.50 -5.79
C MET A 49 -10.92 12.62 -4.77
N ASP A 50 -12.16 13.00 -4.45
CA ASP A 50 -12.50 14.12 -3.56
C ASP A 50 -13.02 13.65 -2.19
N ARG A 51 -12.95 12.37 -1.91
CA ARG A 51 -13.47 11.79 -0.66
C ARG A 51 -12.37 11.67 0.39
N GLU A 52 -12.46 12.48 1.43
CA GLU A 52 -11.63 12.31 2.61
C GLU A 52 -12.15 11.14 3.46
N TRP A 53 -11.25 10.20 3.75
CA TRP A 53 -11.56 9.09 4.64
C TRP A 53 -11.28 9.46 6.10
N PRO A 54 -12.24 9.21 7.02
CA PRO A 54 -12.01 9.44 8.45
C PRO A 54 -10.90 8.52 8.96
N ALA A 55 -9.88 9.10 9.57
CA ALA A 55 -8.75 8.31 10.11
C ALA A 55 -9.23 7.26 11.13
N LYS A 56 -10.24 7.58 11.93
CA LYS A 56 -10.82 6.66 12.92
C LYS A 56 -11.43 5.40 12.27
N THR A 57 -12.08 5.53 11.10
CA THR A 57 -12.65 4.39 10.39
C THR A 57 -11.53 3.50 9.84
N VAL A 58 -10.47 4.09 9.29
CA VAL A 58 -9.29 3.33 8.84
C VAL A 58 -8.63 2.59 10.01
N MET A 59 -8.48 3.25 11.16
CA MET A 59 -7.92 2.64 12.37
C MET A 59 -8.76 1.45 12.84
N ALA A 60 -10.08 1.61 12.91
CA ALA A 60 -10.99 0.54 13.34
C ALA A 60 -10.87 -0.70 12.41
N VAL A 61 -10.71 -0.49 11.10
CA VAL A 61 -10.46 -1.58 10.15
C VAL A 61 -9.13 -2.28 10.44
N LEU A 62 -8.06 -1.52 10.69
CA LEU A 62 -6.74 -2.09 10.98
C LEU A 62 -6.75 -2.86 12.30
N ASP A 63 -7.42 -2.35 13.33
CA ASP A 63 -7.58 -3.05 14.61
C ASP A 63 -8.36 -4.35 14.43
N ALA A 64 -9.56 -4.28 13.84
CA ALA A 64 -10.39 -5.46 13.61
C ALA A 64 -9.66 -6.54 12.78
N TYR A 65 -8.90 -6.13 11.75
CA TYR A 65 -8.14 -7.06 10.93
C TYR A 65 -6.98 -7.70 11.70
N THR A 66 -6.21 -6.91 12.44
CA THR A 66 -5.04 -7.39 13.19
C THR A 66 -5.41 -8.24 14.39
N GLU A 67 -6.54 -7.96 15.05
CA GLU A 67 -7.09 -8.76 16.16
C GLU A 67 -7.70 -10.08 15.68
N GLY A 68 -8.35 -10.06 14.52
CA GLY A 68 -8.96 -11.26 13.93
C GLY A 68 -7.98 -12.15 13.14
N ALA A 69 -6.77 -11.69 12.88
CA ALA A 69 -5.79 -12.45 12.13
C ALA A 69 -5.14 -13.56 12.99
N PRO A 70 -4.84 -14.73 12.39
CA PRO A 70 -4.20 -15.84 13.11
C PRO A 70 -2.73 -15.57 13.48
N ALA A 71 -2.14 -14.52 12.93
CA ALA A 71 -0.73 -14.18 13.11
C ALA A 71 -0.53 -12.73 13.56
N THR A 72 0.58 -12.48 14.24
CA THR A 72 1.02 -11.11 14.54
C THR A 72 1.82 -10.55 13.37
N PHE A 73 1.61 -9.27 13.06
CA PHE A 73 2.31 -8.61 11.96
C PHE A 73 3.57 -7.90 12.46
N ASP A 74 4.70 -8.18 11.82
CA ASP A 74 5.96 -7.48 12.08
C ASP A 74 6.05 -6.15 11.33
N TYR A 75 5.42 -6.08 10.16
CA TYR A 75 5.49 -4.94 9.24
C TYR A 75 4.13 -4.59 8.69
N VAL A 76 3.89 -3.29 8.54
CA VAL A 76 2.77 -2.73 7.79
C VAL A 76 3.34 -1.84 6.70
N VAL A 77 2.98 -2.10 5.45
CA VAL A 77 3.37 -1.26 4.30
C VAL A 77 2.16 -0.50 3.79
N THR A 78 2.30 0.81 3.66
CA THR A 78 1.22 1.68 3.22
C THR A 78 1.73 2.85 2.36
N PHE A 79 0.88 3.82 2.06
CA PHE A 79 1.26 5.04 1.34
C PHE A 79 1.89 6.07 2.29
N ASP A 80 2.63 7.02 1.72
CA ASP A 80 3.06 8.22 2.42
C ASP A 80 2.00 9.35 2.35
N ALA A 81 2.30 10.51 2.95
CA ALA A 81 1.40 11.66 2.95
C ALA A 81 1.12 12.22 1.54
N GLY A 82 1.95 11.92 0.55
CA GLY A 82 1.75 12.30 -0.85
C GLY A 82 0.85 11.34 -1.62
N GLY A 83 0.58 10.14 -1.08
CA GLY A 83 -0.33 9.16 -1.67
C GLY A 83 0.03 8.75 -3.10
N VAL A 84 1.32 8.74 -3.46
CA VAL A 84 1.88 8.42 -4.79
C VAL A 84 1.49 9.42 -5.89
N SER A 85 0.27 9.94 -5.87
CA SER A 85 -0.28 10.83 -6.89
C SER A 85 -1.27 11.87 -6.32
N GLY A 86 -1.28 12.07 -5.02
CA GLY A 86 -2.24 12.97 -4.36
C GLY A 86 -3.65 12.41 -4.28
N HIS A 87 -3.84 11.10 -4.51
CA HIS A 87 -5.16 10.48 -4.41
C HIS A 87 -5.68 10.56 -2.98
N ALA A 88 -6.87 11.12 -2.78
CA ALA A 88 -7.44 11.35 -1.45
C ALA A 88 -7.51 10.06 -0.60
N ASN A 89 -7.89 8.93 -1.21
CA ASN A 89 -7.97 7.64 -0.54
C ASN A 89 -6.59 7.14 -0.06
N HIS A 90 -5.53 7.33 -0.85
CA HIS A 90 -4.17 6.95 -0.44
C HIS A 90 -3.66 7.84 0.71
N VAL A 91 -3.95 9.14 0.64
CA VAL A 91 -3.63 10.10 1.72
C VAL A 91 -4.42 9.76 2.99
N GLY A 92 -5.71 9.41 2.86
CA GLY A 92 -6.55 8.94 3.96
C GLY A 92 -6.03 7.66 4.60
N THR A 93 -5.59 6.69 3.78
CA THR A 93 -4.94 5.44 4.24
C THR A 93 -3.70 5.75 5.07
N HIS A 94 -2.82 6.63 4.57
CA HIS A 94 -1.61 7.05 5.31
C HIS A 94 -1.98 7.68 6.66
N ARG A 95 -2.92 8.62 6.67
CA ARG A 95 -3.36 9.33 7.87
C ARG A 95 -3.88 8.38 8.94
N GLY A 96 -4.75 7.43 8.55
CA GLY A 96 -5.30 6.43 9.45
C GLY A 96 -4.26 5.44 9.96
N ALA A 97 -3.40 4.92 9.10
CA ALA A 97 -2.34 4.00 9.49
C ALA A 97 -1.31 4.65 10.43
N ARG A 98 -0.97 5.92 10.20
CA ARG A 98 -0.08 6.68 11.07
C ARG A 98 -0.68 6.88 12.47
N GLN A 99 -1.93 7.33 12.54
CA GLN A 99 -2.61 7.50 13.82
C GLN A 99 -2.77 6.17 14.57
N TRP A 100 -3.10 5.11 13.85
CA TRP A 100 -3.21 3.77 14.39
C TRP A 100 -1.92 3.29 15.08
N ILE A 101 -0.75 3.47 14.43
CA ILE A 101 0.52 3.04 15.05
C ILE A 101 0.92 3.93 16.24
N GLU A 102 0.63 5.24 16.18
CA GLU A 102 0.87 6.16 17.30
C GLU A 102 0.05 5.76 18.54
N GLU A 103 -1.23 5.41 18.37
CA GLU A 103 -2.08 4.96 19.48
C GLU A 103 -1.64 3.60 20.05
N ARG A 104 -1.25 2.65 19.20
CA ARG A 104 -0.72 1.34 19.65
C ARG A 104 0.57 1.49 20.44
N LYS A 105 1.50 2.31 20.00
CA LYS A 105 2.73 2.59 20.75
C LYS A 105 2.44 3.18 22.12
N ASN A 106 1.53 4.14 22.18
CA ASN A 106 1.13 4.76 23.46
C ASN A 106 0.46 3.75 24.40
N SER A 107 -0.31 2.81 23.88
CA SER A 107 -0.96 1.75 24.65
C SER A 107 0.05 0.74 25.19
N VAL A 108 1.01 0.30 24.39
CA VAL A 108 2.09 -0.62 24.81
C VAL A 108 2.96 0.02 25.91
N VAL A 109 3.31 1.30 25.76
CA VAL A 109 4.10 2.02 26.78
C VAL A 109 3.35 2.10 28.12
N LYS A 110 2.02 2.33 28.10
CA LYS A 110 1.20 2.43 29.30
C LYS A 110 0.97 1.08 29.99
N ALA A 111 0.83 0.01 29.23
CA ALA A 111 0.52 -1.32 29.76
C ALA A 111 1.72 -2.06 30.33
N SER A 112 2.94 -1.54 30.16
CA SER A 112 4.21 -2.28 30.44
C SER A 112 4.24 -3.66 29.77
N ASP A 113 3.39 -3.84 28.77
CA ASP A 113 3.25 -5.08 28.05
C ASP A 113 4.18 -5.05 26.84
N ALA A 114 5.04 -6.04 26.72
CA ALA A 114 6.00 -6.18 25.63
C ALA A 114 5.35 -6.62 24.31
N GLY A 115 4.08 -6.25 24.10
CA GLY A 115 3.40 -6.46 22.84
C GLY A 115 4.17 -5.83 21.69
N LYS A 116 4.57 -6.62 20.71
CA LYS A 116 5.37 -6.15 19.59
C LYS A 116 4.51 -5.26 18.67
N CYS A 117 4.81 -3.97 18.63
CA CYS A 117 4.21 -3.09 17.63
C CYS A 117 4.81 -3.34 16.25
N PRO A 118 4.00 -3.46 15.20
CA PRO A 118 4.54 -3.58 13.84
C PRO A 118 5.29 -2.31 13.43
N GLN A 119 6.34 -2.47 12.65
CA GLN A 119 7.00 -1.33 12.02
C GLN A 119 6.18 -0.87 10.81
N VAL A 120 5.95 0.43 10.71
CA VAL A 120 5.21 1.01 9.58
C VAL A 120 6.15 1.61 8.55
N TRP A 121 6.03 1.09 7.33
CA TRP A 121 6.79 1.53 6.17
C TRP A 121 5.84 2.18 5.16
N VAL A 122 6.26 3.29 4.58
CA VAL A 122 5.46 4.01 3.59
C VAL A 122 6.15 4.02 2.23
N LEU A 123 5.38 3.78 1.18
CA LEU A 123 5.82 3.94 -0.19
C LEU A 123 6.02 5.43 -0.48
N GLU A 124 7.25 5.83 -0.79
CA GLU A 124 7.59 7.23 -1.01
C GLU A 124 7.02 7.77 -2.33
N THR A 125 6.31 8.89 -2.22
CA THR A 125 5.87 9.69 -3.36
C THR A 125 7.06 10.43 -3.94
N THR A 126 7.23 10.33 -5.25
CA THR A 126 8.27 11.05 -5.98
C THR A 126 7.65 12.14 -6.87
N ASN A 127 8.47 13.14 -7.27
CA ASN A 127 8.03 14.12 -8.24
C ASN A 127 7.75 13.48 -9.61
N ILE A 128 7.02 14.19 -10.47
CA ILE A 128 6.52 13.65 -11.74
C ILE A 128 7.66 13.21 -12.69
N ALA A 129 8.79 13.90 -12.68
CA ALA A 129 9.93 13.54 -13.51
C ALA A 129 10.53 12.19 -13.08
N ARG A 130 10.77 11.99 -11.78
CA ARG A 130 11.23 10.71 -11.24
C ARG A 130 10.18 9.61 -11.38
N LYS A 131 8.90 9.95 -11.20
CA LYS A 131 7.79 9.00 -11.33
C LYS A 131 7.77 8.32 -12.70
N PHE A 132 8.07 9.06 -13.77
CA PHE A 132 8.04 8.58 -15.15
C PHE A 132 9.42 8.38 -15.78
N SER A 133 10.48 8.26 -14.99
CA SER A 133 11.83 7.98 -15.46
C SER A 133 12.12 6.47 -15.68
N GLY A 134 11.15 5.61 -15.36
CA GLY A 134 11.32 4.16 -15.50
C GLY A 134 12.49 3.63 -14.69
N ALA A 135 13.35 2.83 -15.34
CA ALA A 135 14.53 2.25 -14.70
C ALA A 135 15.67 3.26 -14.45
N VAL A 136 15.62 4.45 -15.05
CA VAL A 136 16.72 5.44 -14.96
C VAL A 136 16.90 5.93 -13.52
N ASP A 137 15.82 6.03 -12.74
CA ASP A 137 15.87 6.46 -11.33
C ASP A 137 16.53 5.44 -10.38
N TRP A 138 16.86 4.25 -10.86
CA TRP A 138 17.34 3.13 -10.05
C TRP A 138 18.57 3.49 -9.22
N PHE A 139 19.59 4.05 -9.88
CA PHE A 139 20.87 4.36 -9.21
C PHE A 139 20.71 5.48 -8.17
N ALA A 140 20.00 6.56 -8.53
CA ALA A 140 19.77 7.67 -7.61
C ALA A 140 18.98 7.22 -6.37
N SER A 141 17.92 6.44 -6.57
CA SER A 141 17.12 5.88 -5.46
C SER A 141 17.91 4.94 -4.57
N TYR A 142 18.78 4.12 -5.16
CA TYR A 142 19.66 3.23 -4.39
C TYR A 142 20.63 4.02 -3.50
N VAL A 143 21.29 5.03 -4.06
CA VAL A 143 22.21 5.90 -3.30
C VAL A 143 21.50 6.65 -2.20
N GLU A 144 20.29 7.21 -2.44
CA GLU A 144 19.48 7.86 -1.41
C GLU A 144 19.16 6.93 -0.24
N CYS A 145 18.87 5.67 -0.52
CA CYS A 145 18.60 4.68 0.53
C CYS A 145 19.86 4.30 1.33
N LEU A 146 21.04 4.32 0.72
CA LEU A 146 22.29 4.12 1.45
C LEU A 146 22.62 5.27 2.42
N MET A 147 22.13 6.47 2.12
CA MET A 147 22.39 7.68 2.92
C MET A 147 21.37 7.89 4.05
N ASP A 148 20.24 7.21 4.04
CA ASP A 148 19.20 7.31 5.07
C ASP A 148 18.82 5.92 5.59
N SER A 149 19.23 5.57 6.78
CA SER A 149 18.96 4.27 7.42
C SER A 149 17.47 3.98 7.65
N ARG A 150 16.60 4.98 7.52
CA ARG A 150 15.14 4.82 7.57
C ARG A 150 14.53 4.49 6.22
N ARG A 151 15.34 4.40 5.16
CA ARG A 151 14.89 4.04 3.82
C ARG A 151 15.36 2.66 3.43
N VAL A 152 14.52 1.99 2.66
CA VAL A 152 14.84 0.70 2.05
C VAL A 152 14.56 0.78 0.55
N PHE A 153 15.57 0.36 -0.22
CA PHE A 153 15.44 0.21 -1.66
C PHE A 153 14.89 -1.19 -1.98
N VAL A 154 13.76 -1.25 -2.66
CA VAL A 154 13.08 -2.48 -3.06
C VAL A 154 13.09 -2.57 -4.58
N PRO A 155 14.05 -3.30 -5.18
CA PRO A 155 14.04 -3.53 -6.63
C PRO A 155 12.88 -4.45 -7.00
N SER A 156 12.26 -4.22 -8.14
CA SER A 156 11.32 -5.18 -8.71
C SER A 156 12.07 -6.42 -9.20
N PRO A 157 11.66 -7.63 -8.83
CA PRO A 157 12.32 -8.85 -9.29
C PRO A 157 12.22 -8.99 -10.81
N SER A 158 11.11 -8.57 -11.40
CA SER A 158 10.90 -8.55 -12.85
C SER A 158 9.80 -7.57 -13.25
N PRO A 159 10.07 -6.60 -14.13
CA PRO A 159 9.04 -5.75 -14.72
C PRO A 159 7.95 -6.55 -15.46
N LEU A 160 8.29 -7.74 -15.97
CA LEU A 160 7.31 -8.63 -16.62
C LEU A 160 6.32 -9.22 -15.62
N GLU A 161 6.73 -9.50 -14.38
CA GLU A 161 5.82 -9.96 -13.33
C GLU A 161 4.87 -8.85 -12.92
N VAL A 162 5.36 -7.62 -12.78
CA VAL A 162 4.50 -6.45 -12.54
C VAL A 162 3.48 -6.30 -13.67
N LEU A 163 3.91 -6.42 -14.93
CA LEU A 163 3.00 -6.36 -16.08
C LEU A 163 1.98 -7.52 -16.06
N ARG A 164 2.38 -8.73 -15.68
CA ARG A 164 1.46 -9.87 -15.54
C ARG A 164 0.41 -9.60 -14.45
N ALA A 165 0.85 -9.13 -13.29
CA ALA A 165 -0.06 -8.78 -12.19
C ALA A 165 -1.06 -7.69 -12.58
N VAL A 166 -0.60 -6.60 -13.21
CA VAL A 166 -1.48 -5.52 -13.68
C VAL A 166 -2.49 -6.00 -14.73
N ARG A 167 -2.11 -6.96 -15.59
CA ARG A 167 -3.03 -7.57 -16.58
C ARG A 167 -4.13 -8.41 -15.96
N LEU A 168 -4.01 -8.84 -14.69
CA LEU A 168 -5.08 -9.53 -13.99
C LEU A 168 -6.26 -8.59 -13.69
N HIS A 169 -5.99 -7.28 -13.57
CA HIS A 169 -7.00 -6.24 -13.47
C HIS A 169 -7.52 -5.83 -14.86
N LYS A 170 -8.18 -6.75 -15.56
CA LYS A 170 -8.60 -6.59 -16.95
C LYS A 170 -9.50 -5.38 -17.17
N SER A 171 -10.45 -5.13 -16.25
CA SER A 171 -11.37 -4.00 -16.30
C SER A 171 -10.64 -2.65 -16.29
N GLN A 172 -9.45 -2.62 -15.72
CA GLN A 172 -8.66 -1.41 -15.55
C GLN A 172 -7.43 -1.34 -16.45
N PHE A 173 -7.12 -2.40 -17.23
CA PHE A 173 -5.92 -2.46 -18.07
C PHE A 173 -6.11 -1.75 -19.40
N VAL A 174 -6.42 -0.45 -19.33
CA VAL A 174 -6.63 0.44 -20.48
C VAL A 174 -5.28 0.94 -21.06
N TRP A 175 -5.33 1.58 -22.24
CA TRP A 175 -4.11 1.94 -22.99
C TRP A 175 -3.12 2.82 -22.21
N TYR A 176 -3.59 3.83 -21.48
CA TYR A 176 -2.73 4.73 -20.71
C TYR A 176 -2.07 4.04 -19.51
N ARG A 177 -2.69 3.01 -18.93
CA ARG A 177 -2.06 2.20 -17.89
C ARG A 177 -0.92 1.33 -18.41
N LYS A 178 -0.97 0.92 -19.69
CA LYS A 178 0.16 0.24 -20.34
C LYS A 178 1.38 1.16 -20.41
N LEU A 179 1.15 2.44 -20.74
CA LEU A 179 2.22 3.47 -20.71
C LEU A 179 2.71 3.70 -19.28
N PHE A 180 1.80 3.77 -18.30
CA PHE A 180 2.19 3.89 -16.90
C PHE A 180 3.10 2.73 -16.48
N VAL A 181 2.75 1.49 -16.77
CA VAL A 181 3.58 0.33 -16.42
C VAL A 181 4.94 0.39 -17.13
N ALA A 182 4.99 0.83 -18.39
CA ALA A 182 6.24 0.91 -19.14
C ALA A 182 7.20 1.99 -18.63
N PHE A 183 6.66 3.15 -18.22
CA PHE A 183 7.46 4.34 -17.89
C PHE A 183 7.53 4.63 -16.38
N SER A 184 6.66 4.04 -15.56
CA SER A 184 6.67 4.31 -14.13
C SER A 184 7.88 3.64 -13.44
N ARG A 185 8.60 4.41 -12.61
CA ARG A 185 9.64 3.87 -11.75
C ARG A 185 9.12 2.74 -10.84
N TYR A 186 7.86 2.83 -10.41
CA TYR A 186 7.24 1.83 -9.53
C TYR A 186 7.12 0.43 -10.15
N THR A 187 7.32 0.31 -11.45
CA THR A 187 7.44 -0.99 -12.13
C THR A 187 8.82 -1.61 -11.94
N TYR A 188 9.84 -0.80 -11.76
CA TYR A 188 11.25 -1.24 -11.72
C TYR A 188 11.83 -1.24 -10.31
N MET A 189 11.38 -0.31 -9.46
CA MET A 189 11.82 -0.19 -8.08
C MET A 189 10.84 0.60 -7.23
N ASN A 190 10.93 0.39 -5.92
CA ASN A 190 10.22 1.18 -4.92
C ASN A 190 11.20 1.66 -3.85
N THR A 191 10.91 2.78 -3.22
CA THR A 191 11.59 3.23 -2.00
C THR A 191 10.56 3.26 -0.89
N LEU A 192 10.85 2.55 0.18
CA LEU A 192 10.03 2.55 1.38
C LEU A 192 10.75 3.34 2.45
N ARG A 193 10.02 4.13 3.20
CA ARG A 193 10.52 4.88 4.34
C ARG A 193 9.80 4.47 5.61
N ARG A 194 10.57 4.22 6.66
CA ARG A 194 10.04 3.95 7.98
C ARG A 194 9.54 5.22 8.65
N ILE A 195 8.35 5.21 9.24
CA ILE A 195 7.70 6.38 9.86
C ILE A 195 7.46 6.24 11.37
N ASP A 196 7.92 5.18 11.96
CA ASP A 196 7.79 4.88 13.39
C ASP A 196 9.07 5.15 14.19
#